data_47a2dfe0dd8e38e295cd60e17dc41cce
#
_entry.id   47a2dfe0dd8e38e295cd60e17dc41cce
#
_cell.length_a   1.000
_cell.length_b   1.000
_cell.length_c   1.000
_cell.angle_alpha   90.00
_cell.angle_beta   90.00
_cell.angle_gamma   90.00
#
_symmetry.space_group_name_H-M   'P 1'
#
loop_
_entity.id
_entity.type
_entity.pdbx_description
1 polymer ?
#
loop_
_entity_poly.entity_id
_entity_poly.type
_entity_poly.pdbx_seq_one_letter_code
_entity_poly.pdbx_strand_id
1 'polypeptide(L)'
;MSLIRRNPDLAAAALLALVTACFSEVSLSSLRESINFPLLALLFSLMTIVAALRRAGFFSGLFCHLFQKPMNSRRMGQVFLFLSFFTSMVFTNDVSLIIFVPLAISLFKEAHALRLVIPVLTWMTIAANLGSMLTPIGNPQNLFIYAHYHLPLAEFLSITAPITALSAVLLFLASYTLEERPLMLRFAKPTGIPRLRIALLLLLFALCLLNVLRLLPIAFLLAIVIPACAVLDRKAFLEVDYKLLALFLALFIAVGNLTHIPGLQEKPAALLAGQEFWISLLLSQVVSNVPATVMLSPYTENYTALLLGVNIGGLGTLIASMASLISFKAYLSMRFHFARAYFLVFTGANLGFLAVLIGAYLVLWGD
;
A
#
# COMPACT_ATOMS: atom_id res chain seq x y z
N MET A 1 -26.98 4.37 -6.44
CA MET A 1 -26.59 4.89 -5.10
C MET A 1 -25.74 3.94 -4.23
N SER A 2 -25.81 2.62 -4.40
CA SER A 2 -25.01 1.66 -3.58
C SER A 2 -23.51 1.62 -3.92
N LEU A 3 -23.12 1.83 -5.19
CA LEU A 3 -21.71 1.79 -5.63
C LEU A 3 -20.90 2.99 -5.12
N ILE A 4 -21.50 4.19 -5.15
CA ILE A 4 -20.89 5.46 -4.67
C ILE A 4 -20.60 5.40 -3.17
N ARG A 5 -21.53 4.85 -2.37
CA ARG A 5 -21.33 4.69 -0.92
C ARG A 5 -20.27 3.63 -0.55
N ARG A 6 -20.00 2.68 -1.44
CA ARG A 6 -19.00 1.61 -1.22
C ARG A 6 -17.57 2.02 -1.59
N ASN A 7 -17.39 2.97 -2.52
CA ASN A 7 -16.07 3.41 -3.02
C ASN A 7 -16.09 4.91 -3.26
N PRO A 8 -16.05 5.74 -2.21
CA PRO A 8 -16.15 7.19 -2.32
C PRO A 8 -14.97 7.83 -3.07
N ASP A 9 -13.77 7.26 -2.93
CA ASP A 9 -12.53 7.63 -3.61
C ASP A 9 -12.63 7.45 -5.13
N LEU A 10 -13.07 6.30 -5.59
CA LEU A 10 -13.32 6.05 -7.02
C LEU A 10 -14.43 6.95 -7.57
N ALA A 11 -15.50 7.15 -6.80
CA ALA A 11 -16.59 8.02 -7.21
C ALA A 11 -16.12 9.48 -7.34
N ALA A 12 -15.30 9.97 -6.41
CA ALA A 12 -14.72 11.31 -6.45
C ALA A 12 -13.78 11.48 -7.66
N ALA A 13 -12.91 10.51 -7.91
CA ALA A 13 -12.00 10.52 -9.05
C ALA A 13 -12.75 10.48 -10.39
N ALA A 14 -13.80 9.64 -10.51
CA ALA A 14 -14.62 9.56 -11.70
C ALA A 14 -15.40 10.87 -11.93
N LEU A 15 -15.94 11.48 -10.86
CA LEU A 15 -16.61 12.79 -10.95
C LEU A 15 -15.61 13.86 -11.39
N LEU A 16 -14.39 13.88 -10.81
CA LEU A 16 -13.34 14.81 -11.20
C LEU A 16 -12.98 14.64 -12.68
N ALA A 17 -12.84 13.40 -13.16
CA ALA A 17 -12.57 13.12 -14.57
C ALA A 17 -13.67 13.62 -15.50
N LEU A 18 -14.95 13.44 -15.11
CA LEU A 18 -16.10 13.94 -15.87
C LEU A 18 -16.16 15.46 -15.87
N VAL A 19 -15.99 16.08 -14.71
CA VAL A 19 -16.02 17.55 -14.60
C VAL A 19 -14.90 18.19 -15.41
N THR A 20 -13.67 17.67 -15.29
CA THR A 20 -12.53 18.21 -16.04
C THR A 20 -12.67 17.99 -17.53
N ALA A 21 -13.30 16.90 -17.99
CA ALA A 21 -13.59 16.67 -19.41
C ALA A 21 -14.55 17.71 -20.02
N CYS A 22 -15.44 18.31 -19.21
CA CYS A 22 -16.33 19.37 -19.69
C CYS A 22 -15.62 20.70 -19.97
N PHE A 23 -14.43 20.91 -19.40
CA PHE A 23 -13.67 22.16 -19.52
C PHE A 23 -12.40 22.01 -20.37
N SER A 24 -12.08 20.81 -20.81
CA SER A 24 -10.88 20.52 -21.61
C SER A 24 -11.27 20.16 -23.04
N GLU A 25 -10.59 20.74 -24.01
CA GLU A 25 -10.68 20.37 -25.44
C GLU A 25 -9.80 19.14 -25.72
N VAL A 26 -10.06 18.03 -25.01
CA VAL A 26 -9.20 16.83 -25.11
C VAL A 26 -9.66 15.93 -26.25
N SER A 27 -8.73 15.61 -27.16
CA SER A 27 -8.95 14.59 -28.18
C SER A 27 -8.79 13.17 -27.62
N LEU A 28 -9.35 12.17 -28.31
CA LEU A 28 -9.14 10.76 -27.94
C LEU A 28 -7.65 10.35 -27.93
N SER A 29 -6.83 10.99 -28.76
CA SER A 29 -5.38 10.77 -28.79
C SER A 29 -4.70 11.27 -27.52
N SER A 30 -5.01 12.50 -27.08
CA SER A 30 -4.42 13.05 -25.85
C SER A 30 -4.90 12.34 -24.59
N LEU A 31 -6.14 11.83 -24.53
CA LEU A 31 -6.59 10.95 -23.46
C LEU A 31 -5.77 9.66 -23.40
N ARG A 32 -5.47 9.07 -24.56
CA ARG A 32 -4.66 7.85 -24.63
C ARG A 32 -3.23 8.09 -24.13
N GLU A 33 -2.64 9.23 -24.43
CA GLU A 33 -1.30 9.64 -23.98
C GLU A 33 -1.25 9.90 -22.47
N SER A 34 -2.34 10.43 -21.90
CA SER A 34 -2.45 10.70 -20.47
C SER A 34 -2.51 9.41 -19.62
N ILE A 35 -2.98 8.30 -20.21
CA ILE A 35 -3.13 7.03 -19.47
C ILE A 35 -1.82 6.24 -19.49
N ASN A 36 -1.24 6.00 -18.32
CA ASN A 36 -0.08 5.13 -18.19
C ASN A 36 -0.50 3.64 -18.22
N PHE A 37 -0.77 3.13 -19.44
CA PHE A 37 -1.12 1.71 -19.64
C PHE A 37 -0.05 0.72 -19.14
N PRO A 38 1.26 0.96 -19.34
CA PRO A 38 2.30 0.08 -18.79
C PRO A 38 2.21 -0.08 -17.28
N LEU A 39 1.97 1.00 -16.55
CA LEU A 39 1.80 0.96 -15.10
C LEU A 39 0.56 0.15 -14.68
N LEU A 40 -0.59 0.38 -15.33
CA LEU A 40 -1.82 -0.36 -15.06
C LEU A 40 -1.65 -1.86 -15.33
N ALA A 41 -0.97 -2.21 -16.42
CA ALA A 41 -0.68 -3.59 -16.79
C ALA A 41 0.26 -4.27 -15.79
N LEU A 42 1.27 -3.56 -15.29
CA LEU A 42 2.18 -4.06 -14.27
C LEU A 42 1.46 -4.24 -12.92
N LEU A 43 0.66 -3.27 -12.49
CA LEU A 43 -0.17 -3.38 -11.29
C LEU A 43 -1.12 -4.59 -11.38
N PHE A 44 -1.81 -4.75 -12.50
CA PHE A 44 -2.68 -5.89 -12.76
C PHE A 44 -1.92 -7.22 -12.65
N SER A 45 -0.74 -7.31 -13.26
CA SER A 45 0.10 -8.51 -13.23
C SER A 45 0.54 -8.86 -11.82
N LEU A 46 1.08 -7.88 -11.07
CA LEU A 46 1.49 -8.05 -9.67
C LEU A 46 0.33 -8.51 -8.80
N MET A 47 -0.84 -7.85 -8.89
CA MET A 47 -2.03 -8.21 -8.12
C MET A 47 -2.51 -9.63 -8.43
N THR A 48 -2.52 -10.04 -9.71
CA THR A 48 -2.94 -11.38 -10.13
C THR A 48 -2.02 -12.45 -9.56
N ILE A 49 -0.69 -12.26 -9.66
CA ILE A 49 0.28 -13.21 -9.14
C ILE A 49 0.21 -13.32 -7.63
N VAL A 50 0.08 -12.18 -6.92
CA VAL A 50 -0.01 -12.17 -5.46
C VAL A 50 -1.33 -12.81 -4.98
N ALA A 51 -2.43 -12.60 -5.69
CA ALA A 51 -3.69 -13.30 -5.43
C ALA A 51 -3.51 -14.82 -5.60
N ALA A 52 -2.85 -15.27 -6.68
CA ALA A 52 -2.55 -16.68 -6.91
C ALA A 52 -1.62 -17.28 -5.83
N LEU A 53 -0.60 -16.57 -5.37
CA LEU A 53 0.28 -16.96 -4.27
C LEU A 53 -0.50 -17.12 -2.95
N ARG A 54 -1.40 -16.17 -2.66
CA ARG A 54 -2.28 -16.23 -1.49
C ARG A 54 -3.16 -17.47 -1.53
N ARG A 55 -3.80 -17.75 -2.65
CA ARG A 55 -4.65 -18.92 -2.88
C ARG A 55 -3.88 -20.24 -2.84
N ALA A 56 -2.62 -20.23 -3.28
CA ALA A 56 -1.73 -21.39 -3.19
C ALA A 56 -1.24 -21.67 -1.75
N GLY A 57 -1.57 -20.84 -0.77
CA GLY A 57 -1.18 -21.02 0.63
C GLY A 57 0.25 -20.60 0.95
N PHE A 58 0.91 -19.83 0.09
CA PHE A 58 2.28 -19.34 0.32
C PHE A 58 2.43 -18.62 1.65
N PHE A 59 1.56 -17.66 1.92
CA PHE A 59 1.62 -16.87 3.16
C PHE A 59 1.24 -17.68 4.40
N SER A 60 0.33 -18.66 4.27
CA SER A 60 0.00 -19.59 5.36
C SER A 60 1.18 -20.49 5.69
N GLY A 61 1.93 -20.93 4.68
CA GLY A 61 3.16 -21.69 4.88
C GLY A 61 4.25 -20.89 5.59
N LEU A 62 4.46 -19.64 5.16
CA LEU A 62 5.38 -18.70 5.81
C LEU A 62 4.99 -18.47 7.27
N PHE A 63 3.72 -18.21 7.53
CA PHE A 63 3.19 -18.02 8.86
C PHE A 63 3.43 -19.24 9.75
N CYS A 64 3.03 -20.43 9.33
CA CYS A 64 3.19 -21.64 10.12
C CYS A 64 4.67 -21.96 10.45
N HIS A 65 5.59 -21.58 9.55
CA HIS A 65 7.02 -21.75 9.83
C HIS A 65 7.50 -20.85 10.97
N LEU A 66 6.99 -19.60 11.04
CA LEU A 66 7.39 -18.63 12.08
C LEU A 66 6.79 -18.96 13.46
N PHE A 67 5.59 -19.57 13.50
CA PHE A 67 4.86 -19.83 14.74
C PHE A 67 4.99 -21.28 15.25
N GLN A 68 6.08 -21.97 14.93
CA GLN A 68 6.32 -23.35 15.40
C GLN A 68 6.65 -23.47 16.90
N LYS A 69 7.12 -22.40 17.51
CA LYS A 69 7.53 -22.40 18.93
C LYS A 69 6.49 -21.70 19.80
N PRO A 70 6.26 -22.18 21.04
CA PRO A 70 5.45 -21.44 22.02
C PRO A 70 6.01 -20.03 22.20
N MET A 71 5.14 -19.04 22.23
CA MET A 71 5.53 -17.65 22.42
C MET A 71 4.51 -16.90 23.27
N ASN A 72 4.95 -15.85 23.92
CA ASN A 72 4.06 -14.93 24.64
C ASN A 72 3.36 -13.96 23.67
N SER A 73 2.37 -13.23 24.17
CA SER A 73 1.57 -12.29 23.38
C SER A 73 2.39 -11.17 22.74
N ARG A 74 3.41 -10.65 23.46
CA ARG A 74 4.30 -9.62 22.94
C ARG A 74 5.09 -10.13 21.73
N ARG A 75 5.73 -11.30 21.86
CA ARG A 75 6.48 -11.92 20.74
C ARG A 75 5.56 -12.21 19.55
N MET A 76 4.36 -12.70 19.81
CA MET A 76 3.38 -12.93 18.74
C MET A 76 3.01 -11.61 18.04
N GLY A 77 2.74 -10.55 18.79
CA GLY A 77 2.50 -9.22 18.23
C GLY A 77 3.70 -8.69 17.44
N GLN A 78 4.93 -8.86 17.95
CA GLN A 78 6.16 -8.50 17.25
C GLN A 78 6.31 -9.25 15.92
N VAL A 79 6.06 -10.56 15.91
CA VAL A 79 6.12 -11.35 14.67
C VAL A 79 5.10 -10.84 13.66
N PHE A 80 3.86 -10.56 14.03
CA PHE A 80 2.86 -9.99 13.13
C PHE A 80 3.26 -8.60 12.62
N LEU A 81 3.78 -7.75 13.49
CA LEU A 81 4.25 -6.42 13.14
C LEU A 81 5.36 -6.49 12.09
N PHE A 82 6.43 -7.24 12.38
CA PHE A 82 7.58 -7.34 11.47
C PHE A 82 7.26 -8.15 10.21
N LEU A 83 6.38 -9.15 10.31
CA LEU A 83 5.88 -9.84 9.13
C LEU A 83 5.12 -8.86 8.21
N SER A 84 4.27 -7.99 8.77
CA SER A 84 3.60 -6.93 8.00
C SER A 84 4.60 -5.93 7.42
N PHE A 85 5.63 -5.54 8.17
CA PHE A 85 6.67 -4.62 7.73
C PHE A 85 7.48 -5.16 6.54
N PHE A 86 8.03 -6.37 6.66
CA PHE A 86 8.89 -6.94 5.60
C PHE A 86 8.10 -7.44 4.40
N THR A 87 6.92 -8.03 4.60
CA THR A 87 6.12 -8.49 3.45
C THR A 87 5.55 -7.33 2.65
N SER A 88 5.25 -6.19 3.27
CA SER A 88 4.78 -5.01 2.56
C SER A 88 5.84 -4.39 1.63
N MET A 89 7.12 -4.62 1.91
CA MET A 89 8.21 -4.20 0.99
C MET A 89 8.15 -4.92 -0.35
N VAL A 90 7.57 -6.12 -0.38
CA VAL A 90 7.61 -7.02 -1.54
C VAL A 90 6.22 -7.20 -2.16
N PHE A 91 5.17 -7.35 -1.34
CA PHE A 91 3.83 -7.75 -1.79
C PHE A 91 2.75 -6.68 -1.62
N THR A 92 3.10 -5.45 -1.36
CA THR A 92 2.27 -4.29 -1.00
C THR A 92 1.72 -4.30 0.44
N ASN A 93 1.50 -3.09 0.97
CA ASN A 93 0.93 -2.88 2.30
C ASN A 93 -0.48 -3.49 2.42
N ASP A 94 -1.33 -3.29 1.41
CA ASP A 94 -2.71 -3.76 1.41
C ASP A 94 -2.78 -5.29 1.44
N VAL A 95 -1.98 -5.96 0.61
CA VAL A 95 -1.90 -7.43 0.58
C VAL A 95 -1.42 -7.99 1.89
N SER A 96 -0.37 -7.39 2.48
CA SER A 96 0.15 -7.79 3.78
C SER A 96 -0.95 -7.77 4.84
N LEU A 97 -1.73 -6.67 4.93
CA LEU A 97 -2.78 -6.54 5.93
C LEU A 97 -4.01 -7.42 5.64
N ILE A 98 -4.44 -7.55 4.38
CA ILE A 98 -5.53 -8.46 4.01
C ILE A 98 -5.25 -9.90 4.47
N ILE A 99 -3.98 -10.30 4.48
CA ILE A 99 -3.57 -11.65 4.87
C ILE A 99 -3.39 -11.75 6.39
N PHE A 100 -2.58 -10.87 6.98
CA PHE A 100 -2.14 -11.05 8.36
C PHE A 100 -3.08 -10.48 9.41
N VAL A 101 -3.90 -9.47 9.09
CA VAL A 101 -4.86 -8.90 10.06
C VAL A 101 -5.93 -9.88 10.46
N PRO A 102 -6.65 -10.58 9.56
CA PRO A 102 -7.62 -11.59 9.96
C PRO A 102 -6.99 -12.74 10.75
N LEU A 103 -5.75 -13.10 10.42
CA LEU A 103 -5.01 -14.14 11.09
C LEU A 103 -4.65 -13.73 12.52
N ALA A 104 -4.14 -12.50 12.71
CA ALA A 104 -3.87 -11.94 14.04
C ALA A 104 -5.15 -11.90 14.88
N ILE A 105 -6.26 -11.40 14.35
CA ILE A 105 -7.56 -11.39 15.03
C ILE A 105 -7.95 -12.80 15.49
N SER A 106 -7.86 -13.80 14.60
CA SER A 106 -8.23 -15.18 14.92
C SER A 106 -7.39 -15.74 16.05
N LEU A 107 -6.08 -15.54 16.02
CA LEU A 107 -5.17 -16.08 17.04
C LEU A 107 -5.31 -15.38 18.39
N PHE A 108 -5.41 -14.07 18.43
CA PHE A 108 -5.64 -13.34 19.67
C PHE A 108 -7.01 -13.65 20.27
N LYS A 109 -8.01 -13.96 19.44
CA LYS A 109 -9.33 -14.43 19.89
C LYS A 109 -9.24 -15.83 20.49
N GLU A 110 -8.55 -16.78 19.83
CA GLU A 110 -8.34 -18.14 20.34
C GLU A 110 -7.55 -18.16 21.64
N ALA A 111 -6.57 -17.26 21.76
CA ALA A 111 -5.77 -17.04 22.97
C ALA A 111 -6.50 -16.30 24.09
N HIS A 112 -7.79 -15.98 23.94
CA HIS A 112 -8.56 -15.15 24.89
C HIS A 112 -7.90 -13.80 25.23
N ALA A 113 -7.14 -13.23 24.31
CA ALA A 113 -6.35 -12.01 24.46
C ALA A 113 -6.92 -10.83 23.63
N LEU A 114 -8.23 -10.69 23.54
CA LEU A 114 -8.94 -9.71 22.70
C LEU A 114 -8.53 -8.25 22.97
N ARG A 115 -8.09 -7.92 24.19
CA ARG A 115 -7.61 -6.56 24.55
C ARG A 115 -6.36 -6.16 23.74
N LEU A 116 -5.59 -7.12 23.27
CA LEU A 116 -4.36 -6.88 22.50
C LEU A 116 -4.62 -6.70 21.01
N VAL A 117 -5.82 -7.02 20.53
CA VAL A 117 -6.13 -6.90 19.09
C VAL A 117 -5.98 -5.47 18.61
N ILE A 118 -6.50 -4.47 19.34
CA ILE A 118 -6.40 -3.05 18.93
C ILE A 118 -4.93 -2.61 18.77
N PRO A 119 -4.06 -2.69 19.82
CA PRO A 119 -2.68 -2.26 19.67
C PRO A 119 -1.90 -3.07 18.63
N VAL A 120 -2.11 -4.38 18.54
CA VAL A 120 -1.43 -5.21 17.53
C VAL A 120 -1.84 -4.80 16.11
N LEU A 121 -3.13 -4.63 15.82
CA LEU A 121 -3.56 -4.18 14.49
C LEU A 121 -3.08 -2.76 14.17
N THR A 122 -3.03 -1.89 15.17
CA THR A 122 -2.48 -0.53 15.00
C THR A 122 -1.01 -0.60 14.58
N TRP A 123 -0.18 -1.35 15.31
CA TRP A 123 1.24 -1.50 14.97
C TRP A 123 1.47 -2.23 13.64
N MET A 124 0.67 -3.24 13.32
CA MET A 124 0.73 -3.92 12.02
C MET A 124 0.43 -2.96 10.86
N THR A 125 -0.56 -2.07 11.04
CA THR A 125 -0.96 -1.11 9.99
C THR A 125 0.12 -0.07 9.76
N ILE A 126 0.68 0.51 10.83
CA ILE A 126 1.82 1.44 10.76
C ILE A 126 3.01 0.73 10.11
N ALA A 127 3.31 -0.50 10.53
CA ALA A 127 4.39 -1.30 10.01
C ALA A 127 4.25 -1.58 8.50
N ALA A 128 3.04 -1.93 8.04
CA ALA A 128 2.79 -2.17 6.62
C ALA A 128 2.94 -0.89 5.79
N ASN A 129 2.43 0.24 6.25
CA ASN A 129 2.60 1.53 5.56
C ASN A 129 4.08 1.94 5.48
N LEU A 130 4.81 1.87 6.58
CA LEU A 130 6.20 2.31 6.64
C LEU A 130 7.18 1.32 5.98
N GLY A 131 6.90 0.01 6.06
CA GLY A 131 7.69 -0.99 5.36
C GLY A 131 7.55 -0.87 3.84
N SER A 132 6.33 -0.70 3.36
CA SER A 132 6.03 -0.58 1.92
C SER A 132 6.71 0.62 1.26
N MET A 133 7.09 1.63 2.04
CA MET A 133 7.78 2.81 1.54
C MET A 133 9.15 2.48 0.94
N LEU A 134 9.83 1.42 1.39
CA LEU A 134 11.21 1.13 1.01
C LEU A 134 11.36 0.87 -0.49
N THR A 135 10.43 0.19 -1.13
CA THR A 135 10.58 -0.29 -2.50
C THR A 135 9.54 0.30 -3.44
N PRO A 136 9.83 0.38 -4.75
CA PRO A 136 8.84 0.83 -5.74
C PRO A 136 7.57 -0.02 -5.77
N ILE A 137 7.68 -1.34 -5.52
CA ILE A 137 6.55 -2.27 -5.56
C ILE A 137 5.79 -2.37 -4.23
N GLY A 138 6.29 -1.77 -3.16
CA GLY A 138 5.69 -1.86 -1.83
C GLY A 138 4.31 -1.22 -1.73
N ASN A 139 4.02 -0.23 -2.59
CA ASN A 139 2.70 0.36 -2.71
C ASN A 139 2.50 1.00 -4.10
N PRO A 140 1.23 1.21 -4.53
CA PRO A 140 0.94 1.71 -5.87
C PRO A 140 1.46 3.13 -6.14
N GLN A 141 1.46 4.02 -5.15
CA GLN A 141 1.98 5.38 -5.29
C GLN A 141 3.50 5.42 -5.51
N ASN A 142 4.25 4.54 -4.85
CA ASN A 142 5.69 4.41 -5.08
C ASN A 142 5.99 3.93 -6.50
N LEU A 143 5.24 2.92 -6.96
CA LEU A 143 5.40 2.40 -8.29
C LEU A 143 5.09 3.48 -9.35
N PHE A 144 4.07 4.30 -9.08
CA PHE A 144 3.73 5.43 -9.94
C PHE A 144 4.85 6.47 -9.97
N ILE A 145 5.35 6.95 -8.82
CA ILE A 145 6.45 7.93 -8.74
C ILE A 145 7.70 7.39 -9.43
N TYR A 146 8.08 6.14 -9.13
CA TYR A 146 9.22 5.47 -9.74
C TYR A 146 9.13 5.42 -11.26
N ALA A 147 7.95 5.11 -11.80
CA ALA A 147 7.71 5.05 -13.24
C ALA A 147 7.61 6.44 -13.88
N HIS A 148 6.90 7.39 -13.26
CA HIS A 148 6.62 8.72 -13.77
C HIS A 148 7.88 9.57 -13.91
N TYR A 149 8.69 9.62 -12.85
CA TYR A 149 9.96 10.38 -12.84
C TYR A 149 11.15 9.59 -13.37
N HIS A 150 10.94 8.39 -13.87
CA HIS A 150 12.00 7.53 -14.39
C HIS A 150 13.19 7.32 -13.43
N LEU A 151 12.92 7.24 -12.13
CA LEU A 151 13.96 7.15 -11.12
C LEU A 151 14.81 5.88 -11.28
N PRO A 152 16.15 5.97 -11.06
CA PRO A 152 16.96 4.79 -10.81
C PRO A 152 16.58 4.13 -9.48
N LEU A 153 16.68 2.78 -9.39
CA LEU A 153 16.36 2.06 -8.17
C LEU A 153 17.25 2.51 -6.99
N ALA A 154 18.53 2.73 -7.24
CA ALA A 154 19.47 3.18 -6.21
C ALA A 154 19.07 4.54 -5.61
N GLU A 155 18.63 5.47 -6.45
CA GLU A 155 18.16 6.78 -6.02
C GLU A 155 16.87 6.67 -5.22
N PHE A 156 15.89 5.91 -5.71
CA PHE A 156 14.65 5.65 -4.96
C PHE A 156 14.95 5.08 -3.57
N LEU A 157 15.83 4.09 -3.47
CA LEU A 157 16.23 3.49 -2.21
C LEU A 157 17.00 4.46 -1.31
N SER A 158 17.86 5.33 -1.86
CA SER A 158 18.60 6.32 -1.06
C SER A 158 17.68 7.34 -0.38
N ILE A 159 16.55 7.67 -1.01
CA ILE A 159 15.54 8.56 -0.46
C ILE A 159 14.71 7.85 0.63
N THR A 160 14.30 6.61 0.37
CA THR A 160 13.33 5.92 1.25
C THR A 160 13.97 5.15 2.40
N ALA A 161 15.20 4.63 2.22
CA ALA A 161 15.85 3.77 3.20
C ALA A 161 16.11 4.43 4.56
N PRO A 162 16.56 5.70 4.66
CA PRO A 162 16.78 6.33 5.96
C PRO A 162 15.51 6.39 6.82
N ILE A 163 14.39 6.82 6.23
CA ILE A 163 13.11 6.90 6.94
C ILE A 163 12.56 5.51 7.25
N THR A 164 12.72 4.54 6.35
CA THR A 164 12.28 3.16 6.60
C THR A 164 13.11 2.51 7.71
N ALA A 165 14.42 2.73 7.75
CA ALA A 165 15.28 2.23 8.81
C ALA A 165 14.92 2.83 10.18
N LEU A 166 14.72 4.16 10.24
CA LEU A 166 14.22 4.83 11.45
C LEU A 166 12.87 4.24 11.87
N SER A 167 11.96 4.03 10.92
CA SER A 167 10.65 3.43 11.17
C SER A 167 10.76 2.02 11.77
N ALA A 168 11.70 1.19 11.30
CA ALA A 168 11.95 -0.13 11.86
C ALA A 168 12.38 -0.06 13.34
N VAL A 169 13.27 0.88 13.67
CA VAL A 169 13.70 1.11 15.05
C VAL A 169 12.55 1.58 15.93
N LEU A 170 11.77 2.57 15.47
CA LEU A 170 10.61 3.08 16.20
C LEU A 170 9.55 1.99 16.43
N LEU A 171 9.28 1.17 15.42
CA LEU A 171 8.36 0.03 15.52
C LEU A 171 8.87 -1.03 16.48
N PHE A 172 10.17 -1.32 16.48
CA PHE A 172 10.77 -2.23 17.43
C PHE A 172 10.57 -1.72 18.87
N LEU A 173 10.87 -0.45 19.13
CA LEU A 173 10.66 0.16 20.44
C LEU A 173 9.16 0.19 20.83
N ALA A 174 8.28 0.58 19.89
CA ALA A 174 6.84 0.60 20.10
C ALA A 174 6.27 -0.79 20.41
N SER A 175 6.86 -1.86 19.88
CA SER A 175 6.43 -3.24 20.11
C SER A 175 6.53 -3.67 21.59
N TYR A 176 7.38 -3.02 22.38
CA TYR A 176 7.49 -3.26 23.82
C TYR A 176 6.31 -2.71 24.63
N THR A 177 5.49 -1.85 24.04
CA THR A 177 4.22 -1.41 24.67
C THR A 177 3.17 -2.53 24.71
N LEU A 178 3.38 -3.60 23.91
CA LEU A 178 2.49 -4.76 23.93
C LEU A 178 2.65 -5.53 25.24
N GLU A 179 1.52 -5.82 25.88
CA GLU A 179 1.47 -6.58 27.12
C GLU A 179 2.02 -8.00 26.94
N GLU A 180 2.80 -8.47 27.89
CA GLU A 180 3.39 -9.81 27.87
C GLU A 180 2.54 -10.77 28.69
N ARG A 181 1.93 -11.75 28.01
CA ARG A 181 1.15 -12.84 28.63
C ARG A 181 1.54 -14.17 28.00
N PRO A 182 1.61 -15.26 28.79
CA PRO A 182 1.79 -16.58 28.21
C PRO A 182 0.60 -16.94 27.33
N LEU A 183 0.85 -17.47 26.15
CA LEU A 183 -0.17 -17.96 25.23
C LEU A 183 0.03 -19.45 25.00
N MET A 184 -1.07 -20.22 25.15
CA MET A 184 -1.10 -21.63 24.81
C MET A 184 -1.85 -21.79 23.46
N LEU A 185 -1.10 -21.67 22.36
CA LEU A 185 -1.63 -21.89 21.02
C LEU A 185 -0.99 -23.14 20.40
N ARG A 186 -1.79 -23.95 19.76
CA ARG A 186 -1.33 -25.08 18.95
C ARG A 186 -1.59 -24.78 17.49
N PHE A 187 -0.52 -24.68 16.71
CA PHE A 187 -0.63 -24.44 15.27
C PHE A 187 -0.66 -25.77 14.53
N ALA A 188 -1.72 -25.98 13.76
CA ALA A 188 -1.75 -27.10 12.82
C ALA A 188 -0.79 -26.80 11.65
N LYS A 189 0.05 -27.77 11.30
CA LYS A 189 0.89 -27.64 10.11
C LYS A 189 0.00 -27.65 8.88
N PRO A 190 0.20 -26.71 7.94
CA PRO A 190 -0.54 -26.74 6.68
C PRO A 190 -0.15 -28.00 5.92
N THR A 191 -1.15 -28.75 5.49
CA THR A 191 -0.97 -29.94 4.65
C THR A 191 -1.21 -29.58 3.19
N GLY A 192 -0.42 -30.15 2.28
CA GLY A 192 -0.70 -30.10 0.84
C GLY A 192 -0.33 -28.77 0.15
N ILE A 193 0.70 -28.05 0.62
CA ILE A 193 1.19 -26.85 -0.08
C ILE A 193 1.77 -27.23 -1.46
N PRO A 194 1.24 -26.69 -2.57
CA PRO A 194 1.67 -27.05 -3.93
C PRO A 194 2.99 -26.34 -4.27
N ARG A 195 4.12 -26.91 -3.87
CA ARG A 195 5.46 -26.30 -3.99
C ARG A 195 5.82 -25.88 -5.42
N LEU A 196 5.54 -26.73 -6.41
CA LEU A 196 5.82 -26.42 -7.81
C LEU A 196 5.01 -25.21 -8.29
N ARG A 197 3.72 -25.13 -7.96
CA ARG A 197 2.87 -24.01 -8.31
C ARG A 197 3.38 -22.72 -7.67
N ILE A 198 3.78 -22.75 -6.39
CA ILE A 198 4.36 -21.58 -5.71
C ILE A 198 5.66 -21.17 -6.38
N ALA A 199 6.55 -22.11 -6.73
CA ALA A 199 7.82 -21.80 -7.40
C ALA A 199 7.58 -21.10 -8.77
N LEU A 200 6.61 -21.59 -9.56
CA LEU A 200 6.24 -20.96 -10.83
C LEU A 200 5.65 -19.56 -10.64
N LEU A 201 4.80 -19.37 -9.63
CA LEU A 201 4.24 -18.05 -9.33
C LEU A 201 5.32 -17.07 -8.84
N LEU A 202 6.29 -17.53 -8.04
CA LEU A 202 7.44 -16.71 -7.64
C LEU A 202 8.35 -16.36 -8.83
N LEU A 203 8.49 -17.26 -9.79
CA LEU A 203 9.19 -16.96 -11.04
C LEU A 203 8.45 -15.88 -11.85
N LEU A 204 7.13 -15.97 -11.99
CA LEU A 204 6.33 -14.92 -12.62
C LEU A 204 6.44 -13.58 -11.88
N PHE A 205 6.47 -13.61 -10.55
CA PHE A 205 6.72 -12.43 -9.73
C PHE A 205 8.10 -11.82 -10.01
N ALA A 206 9.14 -12.65 -10.14
CA ALA A 206 10.47 -12.18 -10.51
C ALA A 206 10.49 -11.52 -11.91
N LEU A 207 9.70 -12.02 -12.88
CA LEU A 207 9.55 -11.34 -14.18
C LEU A 207 8.91 -9.94 -14.04
N CYS A 208 7.95 -9.77 -13.13
CA CYS A 208 7.42 -8.44 -12.82
C CYS A 208 8.53 -7.51 -12.25
N LEU A 209 9.40 -8.03 -11.37
CA LEU A 209 10.54 -7.25 -10.87
C LEU A 209 11.51 -6.86 -11.98
N LEU A 210 11.78 -7.74 -12.96
CA LEU A 210 12.59 -7.39 -14.12
C LEU A 210 11.94 -6.29 -14.97
N ASN A 211 10.61 -6.26 -15.07
CA ASN A 211 9.90 -5.15 -15.72
C ASN A 211 10.02 -3.85 -14.92
N VAL A 212 9.88 -3.89 -13.58
CA VAL A 212 10.12 -2.72 -12.71
C VAL A 212 11.52 -2.16 -12.90
N LEU A 213 12.52 -3.04 -13.03
CA LEU A 213 13.92 -2.68 -13.32
C LEU A 213 14.15 -2.27 -14.78
N ARG A 214 13.10 -2.23 -15.62
CA ARG A 214 13.15 -1.86 -17.05
C ARG A 214 13.97 -2.81 -17.90
N LEU A 215 14.25 -4.03 -17.42
CA LEU A 215 14.97 -5.07 -18.14
C LEU A 215 14.07 -5.92 -19.04
N LEU A 216 12.73 -5.88 -18.81
CA LEU A 216 11.75 -6.65 -19.57
C LEU A 216 10.62 -5.75 -20.07
N PRO A 217 10.31 -5.72 -21.38
CA PRO A 217 9.18 -4.95 -21.91
C PRO A 217 7.83 -5.43 -21.35
N ILE A 218 6.90 -4.51 -21.12
CA ILE A 218 5.57 -4.81 -20.53
C ILE A 218 4.75 -5.77 -21.43
N ALA A 219 4.85 -5.65 -22.75
CA ALA A 219 4.14 -6.54 -23.67
C ALA A 219 4.57 -8.00 -23.50
N PHE A 220 5.88 -8.23 -23.31
CA PHE A 220 6.43 -9.56 -23.07
C PHE A 220 5.99 -10.11 -21.71
N LEU A 221 5.98 -9.24 -20.68
CA LEU A 221 5.47 -9.61 -19.35
C LEU A 221 4.02 -10.09 -19.43
N LEU A 222 3.13 -9.32 -20.07
CA LEU A 222 1.71 -9.68 -20.20
C LEU A 222 1.52 -10.98 -21.00
N ALA A 223 2.26 -11.16 -22.07
CA ALA A 223 2.20 -12.35 -22.90
C ALA A 223 2.56 -13.64 -22.12
N ILE A 224 3.36 -13.52 -21.06
CA ILE A 224 3.72 -14.65 -20.20
C ILE A 224 2.77 -14.75 -19.00
N VAL A 225 2.53 -13.65 -18.26
CA VAL A 225 1.81 -13.67 -16.99
C VAL A 225 0.34 -14.04 -17.17
N ILE A 226 -0.34 -13.50 -18.18
CA ILE A 226 -1.77 -13.75 -18.37
C ILE A 226 -2.05 -15.23 -18.65
N PRO A 227 -1.42 -15.87 -19.66
CA PRO A 227 -1.66 -17.30 -19.91
C PRO A 227 -1.19 -18.18 -18.76
N ALA A 228 -0.03 -17.90 -18.16
CA ALA A 228 0.48 -18.68 -17.05
C ALA A 228 -0.47 -18.64 -15.84
N CYS A 229 -0.95 -17.46 -15.44
CA CYS A 229 -1.92 -17.34 -14.36
C CYS A 229 -3.28 -17.97 -14.72
N ALA A 230 -3.72 -17.92 -15.97
CA ALA A 230 -4.94 -18.57 -16.42
C ALA A 230 -4.87 -20.11 -16.26
N VAL A 231 -3.69 -20.69 -16.50
CA VAL A 231 -3.44 -22.14 -16.31
C VAL A 231 -3.23 -22.49 -14.84
N LEU A 232 -2.40 -21.71 -14.13
CA LEU A 232 -2.02 -22.00 -12.74
C LEU A 232 -3.17 -21.71 -11.77
N ASP A 233 -3.88 -20.60 -11.92
CA ASP A 233 -5.02 -20.20 -11.09
C ASP A 233 -5.91 -19.14 -11.74
N ARG A 234 -6.81 -19.53 -12.60
CA ARG A 234 -7.76 -18.62 -13.24
C ARG A 234 -8.64 -17.82 -12.27
N LYS A 235 -8.85 -18.34 -11.04
CA LYS A 235 -9.65 -17.64 -10.03
C LYS A 235 -8.90 -16.45 -9.42
N ALA A 236 -7.58 -16.38 -9.56
CA ALA A 236 -6.78 -15.24 -9.10
C ALA A 236 -7.21 -13.94 -9.78
N PHE A 237 -7.63 -13.99 -11.04
CA PHE A 237 -8.17 -12.83 -11.75
C PHE A 237 -9.40 -12.21 -11.07
N LEU A 238 -10.21 -13.00 -10.37
CA LEU A 238 -11.40 -12.52 -9.66
C LEU A 238 -11.05 -11.80 -8.35
N GLU A 239 -9.81 -11.94 -7.88
CA GLU A 239 -9.32 -11.36 -6.63
C GLU A 239 -8.43 -10.12 -6.86
N VAL A 240 -8.26 -9.71 -8.12
CA VAL A 240 -7.59 -8.46 -8.48
C VAL A 240 -8.41 -7.27 -7.99
N ASP A 241 -7.74 -6.26 -7.44
CA ASP A 241 -8.41 -5.01 -7.06
C ASP A 241 -8.66 -4.12 -8.29
N TYR A 242 -9.71 -4.47 -9.03
CA TYR A 242 -10.16 -3.67 -10.19
C TYR A 242 -10.59 -2.26 -9.82
N LYS A 243 -10.93 -1.99 -8.55
CA LYS A 243 -11.31 -0.65 -8.10
C LYS A 243 -10.09 0.26 -8.06
N LEU A 244 -8.95 -0.26 -7.58
CA LEU A 244 -7.70 0.48 -7.59
C LEU A 244 -7.25 0.78 -9.02
N LEU A 245 -7.36 -0.17 -9.95
CA LEU A 245 -7.05 0.07 -11.36
C LEU A 245 -7.97 1.11 -11.99
N ALA A 246 -9.28 1.05 -11.69
CA ALA A 246 -10.26 2.04 -12.13
C ALA A 246 -10.01 3.42 -11.52
N LEU A 247 -9.58 3.48 -10.26
CA LEU A 247 -9.18 4.72 -9.59
C LEU A 247 -7.99 5.37 -10.30
N PHE A 248 -6.93 4.62 -10.60
CA PHE A 248 -5.79 5.13 -11.37
C PHE A 248 -6.22 5.62 -12.76
N LEU A 249 -7.05 4.84 -13.46
CA LEU A 249 -7.56 5.23 -14.77
C LEU A 249 -8.34 6.56 -14.70
N ALA A 250 -9.25 6.70 -13.74
CA ALA A 250 -10.03 7.92 -13.55
C ALA A 250 -9.12 9.11 -13.20
N LEU A 251 -8.10 8.91 -12.35
CA LEU A 251 -7.14 9.96 -12.00
C LEU A 251 -6.27 10.36 -13.19
N PHE A 252 -5.80 9.41 -14.00
CA PHE A 252 -5.03 9.74 -15.22
C PHE A 252 -5.85 10.57 -16.18
N ILE A 253 -7.14 10.23 -16.38
CA ILE A 253 -8.03 11.02 -17.22
C ILE A 253 -8.25 12.41 -16.62
N ALA A 254 -8.53 12.50 -15.32
CA ALA A 254 -8.77 13.77 -14.64
C ALA A 254 -7.56 14.71 -14.73
N VAL A 255 -6.38 14.17 -14.44
CA VAL A 255 -5.12 14.92 -14.48
C VAL A 255 -4.75 15.29 -15.91
N GLY A 256 -4.87 14.35 -16.85
CA GLY A 256 -4.67 14.63 -18.27
C GLY A 256 -5.55 15.76 -18.78
N ASN A 257 -6.83 15.79 -18.40
CA ASN A 257 -7.74 16.89 -18.72
C ASN A 257 -7.26 18.21 -18.10
N LEU A 258 -6.88 18.20 -16.80
CA LEU A 258 -6.43 19.40 -16.07
C LEU A 258 -5.17 20.03 -16.70
N THR A 259 -4.26 19.21 -17.19
CA THR A 259 -3.03 19.70 -17.85
C THR A 259 -3.29 20.34 -19.22
N HIS A 260 -4.48 20.14 -19.81
CA HIS A 260 -4.88 20.77 -21.08
C HIS A 260 -5.78 21.99 -20.92
N ILE A 261 -6.15 22.38 -19.67
CA ILE A 261 -6.93 23.59 -19.43
C ILE A 261 -5.99 24.81 -19.38
N PRO A 262 -6.10 25.79 -20.32
CA PRO A 262 -5.24 26.94 -20.36
C PRO A 262 -5.26 27.74 -19.04
N GLY A 263 -4.09 28.14 -18.54
CA GLY A 263 -3.94 28.95 -17.32
C GLY A 263 -4.17 28.21 -15.99
N LEU A 264 -4.50 26.91 -16.04
CA LEU A 264 -4.68 26.12 -14.81
C LEU A 264 -3.41 25.41 -14.36
N GLN A 265 -2.38 25.31 -15.22
CA GLN A 265 -1.12 24.61 -14.87
C GLN A 265 -0.23 25.43 -13.91
N GLU A 266 -0.17 26.74 -14.10
CA GLU A 266 0.76 27.61 -13.37
C GLU A 266 0.41 27.77 -11.89
N LYS A 267 -0.88 27.82 -11.55
CA LYS A 267 -1.35 28.04 -10.18
C LYS A 267 -1.03 26.87 -9.24
N PRO A 268 -1.34 25.59 -9.56
CA PRO A 268 -0.95 24.47 -8.71
C PRO A 268 0.57 24.33 -8.57
N ALA A 269 1.32 24.52 -9.66
CA ALA A 269 2.77 24.46 -9.63
C ALA A 269 3.37 25.55 -8.71
N ALA A 270 2.87 26.79 -8.79
CA ALA A 270 3.30 27.88 -7.93
C ALA A 270 2.96 27.65 -6.44
N LEU A 271 1.80 27.01 -6.16
CA LEU A 271 1.42 26.63 -4.80
C LEU A 271 2.28 25.49 -4.24
N LEU A 272 2.70 24.56 -5.09
CA LEU A 272 3.53 23.45 -4.68
C LEU A 272 4.99 23.85 -4.44
N ALA A 273 5.52 24.79 -5.20
CA ALA A 273 6.93 25.13 -5.19
C ALA A 273 7.46 25.40 -3.77
N GLY A 274 8.37 24.55 -3.28
CA GLY A 274 8.93 24.59 -1.94
C GLY A 274 8.01 24.09 -0.82
N GLN A 275 6.79 23.61 -1.14
CA GLN A 275 5.82 23.11 -0.18
C GLN A 275 5.37 21.67 -0.50
N GLU A 276 6.07 20.98 -1.41
CA GLU A 276 5.65 19.67 -1.95
C GLU A 276 5.45 18.63 -0.86
N PHE A 277 6.36 18.59 0.11
CA PHE A 277 6.25 17.68 1.24
C PHE A 277 4.97 17.92 2.06
N TRP A 278 4.73 19.19 2.44
CA TRP A 278 3.60 19.53 3.29
C TRP A 278 2.26 19.37 2.59
N ILE A 279 2.17 19.81 1.35
CA ILE A 279 0.94 19.72 0.57
C ILE A 279 0.62 18.24 0.28
N SER A 280 1.59 17.41 -0.08
CA SER A 280 1.38 16.00 -0.35
C SER A 280 1.01 15.22 0.91
N LEU A 281 1.65 15.54 2.05
CA LEU A 281 1.31 14.97 3.35
C LEU A 281 -0.12 15.32 3.76
N LEU A 282 -0.50 16.60 3.70
CA LEU A 282 -1.83 17.08 4.08
C LEU A 282 -2.92 16.60 3.13
N LEU A 283 -2.67 16.62 1.82
CA LEU A 283 -3.62 16.11 0.83
C LEU A 283 -3.89 14.61 1.02
N SER A 284 -2.85 13.85 1.39
CA SER A 284 -3.01 12.42 1.72
C SER A 284 -3.99 12.17 2.86
N GLN A 285 -4.11 13.10 3.83
CA GLN A 285 -5.07 12.97 4.94
C GLN A 285 -6.53 13.06 4.49
N VAL A 286 -6.78 13.68 3.32
CA VAL A 286 -8.13 13.97 2.82
C VAL A 286 -8.54 13.01 1.71
N VAL A 287 -7.66 12.81 0.71
CA VAL A 287 -7.98 12.02 -0.48
C VAL A 287 -7.26 10.67 -0.55
N SER A 288 -6.45 10.32 0.46
CA SER A 288 -5.52 9.19 0.47
C SER A 288 -4.25 9.42 -0.35
N ASN A 289 -3.18 8.70 0.00
CA ASN A 289 -1.84 8.86 -0.57
C ASN A 289 -1.76 8.58 -2.08
N VAL A 290 -2.50 7.59 -2.61
CA VAL A 290 -2.49 7.26 -4.05
C VAL A 290 -3.09 8.37 -4.89
N PRO A 291 -4.31 8.87 -4.64
CA PRO A 291 -4.85 10.03 -5.36
C PRO A 291 -3.98 11.28 -5.20
N ALA A 292 -3.49 11.58 -4.00
CA ALA A 292 -2.61 12.73 -3.76
C ALA A 292 -1.38 12.69 -4.66
N THR A 293 -0.75 11.51 -4.78
CA THR A 293 0.42 11.30 -5.64
C THR A 293 0.14 11.61 -7.10
N VAL A 294 -0.91 11.02 -7.68
CA VAL A 294 -1.24 11.19 -9.10
C VAL A 294 -1.67 12.62 -9.40
N MET A 295 -2.39 13.27 -8.47
CA MET A 295 -2.86 14.65 -8.63
C MET A 295 -1.73 15.69 -8.57
N LEU A 296 -0.70 15.45 -7.77
CA LEU A 296 0.38 16.43 -7.53
C LEU A 296 1.57 16.25 -8.48
N SER A 297 1.84 15.03 -8.94
CA SER A 297 3.01 14.71 -9.76
C SER A 297 3.21 15.56 -11.03
N PRO A 298 2.18 16.01 -11.76
CA PRO A 298 2.38 16.83 -12.95
C PRO A 298 2.81 18.26 -12.66
N TYR A 299 2.75 18.69 -11.41
CA TYR A 299 3.00 20.08 -11.00
C TYR A 299 4.31 20.28 -10.22
N THR A 300 5.13 19.25 -10.08
CA THR A 300 6.40 19.34 -9.38
C THR A 300 7.45 18.39 -9.98
N GLU A 301 8.69 18.86 -10.00
CA GLU A 301 9.86 18.01 -10.30
C GLU A 301 10.57 17.55 -9.00
N ASN A 302 10.12 18.04 -7.83
CA ASN A 302 10.67 17.61 -6.54
C ASN A 302 10.04 16.28 -6.09
N TYR A 303 10.40 15.19 -6.79
CA TYR A 303 9.94 13.86 -6.47
C TYR A 303 10.37 13.37 -5.09
N THR A 304 11.48 13.88 -4.54
CA THR A 304 11.93 13.52 -3.18
C THR A 304 10.93 13.97 -2.12
N ALA A 305 10.56 15.25 -2.16
CA ALA A 305 9.58 15.80 -1.23
C ALA A 305 8.19 15.18 -1.43
N LEU A 306 7.77 14.97 -2.69
CA LEU A 306 6.51 14.30 -3.02
C LEU A 306 6.49 12.87 -2.50
N LEU A 307 7.54 12.06 -2.79
CA LEU A 307 7.66 10.65 -2.38
C LEU A 307 7.59 10.51 -0.87
N LEU A 308 8.38 11.31 -0.14
CA LEU A 308 8.39 11.25 1.33
C LEU A 308 7.07 11.78 1.92
N GLY A 309 6.53 12.86 1.37
CA GLY A 309 5.30 13.47 1.84
C GLY A 309 4.08 12.54 1.72
N VAL A 310 3.89 11.84 0.58
CA VAL A 310 2.77 10.90 0.40
C VAL A 310 2.94 9.62 1.21
N ASN A 311 4.18 9.14 1.42
CA ASN A 311 4.42 7.94 2.22
C ASN A 311 4.28 8.20 3.72
N ILE A 312 4.89 9.26 4.24
CA ILE A 312 4.72 9.70 5.63
C ILE A 312 3.26 10.12 5.85
N GLY A 313 2.66 10.83 4.88
CA GLY A 313 1.25 11.20 4.87
C GLY A 313 0.26 10.02 4.80
N GLY A 314 0.72 8.81 4.47
CA GLY A 314 -0.07 7.58 4.61
C GLY A 314 -0.37 7.19 6.07
N LEU A 315 0.34 7.81 7.03
CA LEU A 315 0.01 7.80 8.45
C LEU A 315 -0.99 8.92 8.78
N GLY A 316 -1.55 8.90 9.98
CA GLY A 316 -2.47 9.93 10.47
C GLY A 316 -3.91 9.45 10.47
N THR A 317 -4.74 9.93 9.54
CA THR A 317 -6.16 9.57 9.48
C THR A 317 -6.39 8.15 8.93
N LEU A 318 -7.57 7.58 9.20
CA LEU A 318 -7.96 6.29 8.61
C LEU A 318 -8.10 6.36 7.08
N ILE A 319 -8.32 7.56 6.53
CA ILE A 319 -8.49 7.77 5.08
C ILE A 319 -7.14 7.92 4.38
N ALA A 320 -6.10 8.32 5.11
CA ALA A 320 -4.77 8.60 4.57
C ALA A 320 -4.16 7.42 3.77
N SER A 321 -4.52 6.18 4.13
CA SER A 321 -4.10 4.97 3.42
C SER A 321 -5.23 3.93 3.37
N MET A 322 -5.38 3.26 2.22
CA MET A 322 -6.27 2.10 2.08
C MET A 322 -5.94 0.99 3.08
N ALA A 323 -4.66 0.77 3.38
CA ALA A 323 -4.17 -0.17 4.39
C ALA A 323 -4.82 0.08 5.77
N SER A 324 -4.98 1.35 6.17
CA SER A 324 -5.63 1.73 7.43
C SER A 324 -7.11 1.34 7.44
N LEU A 325 -7.80 1.52 6.32
CA LEU A 325 -9.21 1.13 6.18
C LEU A 325 -9.39 -0.40 6.18
N ILE A 326 -8.45 -1.16 5.62
CA ILE A 326 -8.47 -2.63 5.63
C ILE A 326 -8.43 -3.14 7.06
N SER A 327 -7.48 -2.69 7.86
CA SER A 327 -7.35 -3.07 9.27
C SER A 327 -8.57 -2.67 10.09
N PHE A 328 -9.07 -1.46 9.91
CA PHE A 328 -10.26 -0.97 10.61
C PHE A 328 -11.51 -1.77 10.25
N LYS A 329 -11.76 -2.02 8.97
CA LYS A 329 -12.91 -2.84 8.51
C LYS A 329 -12.82 -4.27 9.03
N ALA A 330 -11.64 -4.88 9.03
CA ALA A 330 -11.43 -6.21 9.58
C ALA A 330 -11.71 -6.24 11.09
N TYR A 331 -11.30 -5.22 11.84
CA TYR A 331 -11.62 -5.09 13.25
C TYR A 331 -13.12 -4.93 13.49
N LEU A 332 -13.81 -4.08 12.71
CA LEU A 332 -15.25 -3.87 12.82
C LEU A 332 -16.07 -5.13 12.47
N SER A 333 -15.52 -6.06 11.69
CA SER A 333 -16.20 -7.33 11.38
C SER A 333 -16.25 -8.30 12.57
N MET A 334 -15.52 -8.02 13.67
CA MET A 334 -15.58 -8.81 14.88
C MET A 334 -16.94 -8.63 15.57
N ARG A 335 -17.45 -9.70 16.16
CA ARG A 335 -18.74 -9.70 16.90
C ARG A 335 -18.74 -8.73 18.10
N PHE A 336 -17.57 -8.56 18.72
CA PHE A 336 -17.35 -7.61 19.82
C PHE A 336 -16.26 -6.65 19.39
N HIS A 337 -16.60 -5.40 19.16
CA HIS A 337 -15.67 -4.33 18.78
C HIS A 337 -15.95 -3.04 19.52
N PHE A 338 -14.89 -2.30 19.80
CA PHE A 338 -14.92 -0.98 20.44
C PHE A 338 -14.36 0.05 19.45
N ALA A 339 -15.16 0.46 18.47
CA ALA A 339 -14.73 1.34 17.39
C ALA A 339 -14.06 2.63 17.87
N ARG A 340 -14.60 3.26 18.93
CA ARG A 340 -14.01 4.46 19.54
C ARG A 340 -12.63 4.20 20.13
N ALA A 341 -12.44 3.09 20.83
CA ALA A 341 -11.13 2.74 21.39
C ALA A 341 -10.11 2.46 20.29
N TYR A 342 -10.51 1.72 19.26
CA TYR A 342 -9.64 1.52 18.08
C TYR A 342 -9.24 2.85 17.46
N PHE A 343 -10.21 3.75 17.20
CA PHE A 343 -9.95 5.05 16.59
C PHE A 343 -8.96 5.89 17.41
N LEU A 344 -9.15 5.95 18.73
CA LEU A 344 -8.27 6.73 19.62
C LEU A 344 -6.84 6.16 19.66
N VAL A 345 -6.69 4.85 19.83
CA VAL A 345 -5.37 4.19 19.87
C VAL A 345 -4.68 4.30 18.51
N PHE A 346 -5.42 4.04 17.43
CA PHE A 346 -4.92 4.14 16.06
C PHE A 346 -4.44 5.56 15.74
N THR A 347 -5.30 6.56 15.96
CA THR A 347 -4.98 7.96 15.64
C THR A 347 -3.82 8.47 16.50
N GLY A 348 -3.83 8.19 17.80
CA GLY A 348 -2.75 8.61 18.71
C GLY A 348 -1.39 8.01 18.30
N ALA A 349 -1.36 6.71 17.98
CA ALA A 349 -0.13 6.05 17.53
C ALA A 349 0.36 6.60 16.18
N ASN A 350 -0.54 6.76 15.20
CA ASN A 350 -0.20 7.31 13.89
C ASN A 350 0.31 8.74 13.98
N LEU A 351 -0.33 9.62 14.78
CA LEU A 351 0.13 11.00 14.97
C LEU A 351 1.50 11.06 15.67
N GLY A 352 1.77 10.16 16.63
CA GLY A 352 3.07 10.05 17.27
C GLY A 352 4.18 9.69 16.27
N PHE A 353 3.96 8.66 15.43
CA PHE A 353 4.89 8.30 14.37
C PHE A 353 5.03 9.43 13.32
N LEU A 354 3.91 10.03 12.91
CA LEU A 354 3.89 11.14 11.97
C LEU A 354 4.77 12.30 12.45
N ALA A 355 4.64 12.71 13.71
CA ALA A 355 5.44 13.81 14.28
C ALA A 355 6.94 13.49 14.27
N VAL A 356 7.34 12.27 14.66
CA VAL A 356 8.75 11.87 14.64
C VAL A 356 9.31 11.82 13.22
N LEU A 357 8.54 11.27 12.26
CA LEU A 357 9.00 11.16 10.88
C LEU A 357 9.02 12.50 10.15
N ILE A 358 8.12 13.44 10.48
CA ILE A 358 8.23 14.84 10.03
C ILE A 358 9.51 15.46 10.57
N GLY A 359 9.83 15.29 11.85
CA GLY A 359 11.08 15.76 12.44
C GLY A 359 12.31 15.19 11.73
N ALA A 360 12.29 13.90 11.40
CA ALA A 360 13.36 13.25 10.64
C ALA A 360 13.49 13.81 9.21
N TYR A 361 12.35 14.05 8.53
CA TYR A 361 12.36 14.71 7.22
C TYR A 361 13.02 16.09 7.28
N LEU A 362 12.62 16.91 8.26
CA LEU A 362 13.19 18.28 8.43
C LEU A 362 14.69 18.26 8.72
N VAL A 363 15.19 17.24 9.42
CA VAL A 363 16.63 17.10 9.70
C VAL A 363 17.42 16.63 8.48
N LEU A 364 16.84 15.78 7.63
CA LEU A 364 17.55 15.14 6.52
C LEU A 364 17.40 15.91 5.19
N TRP A 365 16.26 16.59 4.97
CA TRP A 365 15.90 17.27 3.71
C TRP A 365 15.26 18.65 3.89
N GLY A 366 15.07 19.13 5.13
CA GLY A 366 14.50 20.44 5.39
C GLY A 366 15.63 21.50 5.41
N ASP A 367 15.92 22.07 4.23
CA ASP A 367 16.73 23.28 4.09
C ASP A 367 15.87 24.53 4.29
#